data_d61f9959936cf394867ec550e92dfc11
#
_entry.id   d61f9959936cf394867ec550e92dfc11
#
_cell.length_a   1.000
_cell.length_b   1.000
_cell.length_c   1.000
_cell.angle_alpha   90.00
_cell.angle_beta   90.00
_cell.angle_gamma   90.00
#
_symmetry.space_group_name_H-M   'P 1'
#
loop_
_entity.id
_entity.type
_entity.pdbx_description
1 polymer ?
#
loop_
_entity_poly.entity_id
_entity_poly.type
_entity_poly.pdbx_seq_one_letter_code
_entity_poly.pdbx_strand_id
1 'polypeptide(L)'
;MGYIFGLDIGVASVGVAVINNQTLEIEEVVSDLFESADASKNVERRSARQSRRLHRRRKNRVSDFNRLWIKSGYDIPEDNDENILLLRNEGIKKALSEKELYYVLRYMLQHRGISYLEDALGEEEAKGSYQKGIALNQKESENLLPCEIQQERMRNYGQYRGQYEITEEDGSKVTLSNIFTTSSYIKELNKFF
;
A
#
# COMPACT_ATOMS: atom_id res chain seq x y z
N MET A 1 -37.58 38.53 4.02
CA MET A 1 -37.92 37.16 3.62
C MET A 1 -36.65 36.40 3.34
N GLY A 2 -36.48 35.23 3.93
CA GLY A 2 -35.33 34.35 3.73
C GLY A 2 -35.80 32.93 3.36
N TYR A 3 -35.05 32.25 2.54
CA TYR A 3 -35.31 30.87 2.14
C TYR A 3 -34.19 29.94 2.56
N ILE A 4 -34.53 28.72 2.91
CA ILE A 4 -33.60 27.62 3.18
C ILE A 4 -33.68 26.66 2.00
N PHE A 5 -32.53 26.34 1.40
CA PHE A 5 -32.43 25.36 0.32
C PHE A 5 -31.88 24.03 0.88
N GLY A 6 -32.70 23.00 0.80
CA GLY A 6 -32.30 21.64 1.09
C GLY A 6 -31.86 20.92 -0.17
N LEU A 7 -30.72 20.26 -0.14
CA LEU A 7 -30.18 19.47 -1.25
C LEU A 7 -30.05 18.02 -0.81
N ASP A 8 -30.70 17.11 -1.54
CA ASP A 8 -30.49 15.67 -1.42
C ASP A 8 -29.83 15.13 -2.71
N ILE A 9 -28.59 14.63 -2.57
CA ILE A 9 -27.80 14.15 -3.69
C ILE A 9 -27.66 12.63 -3.58
N GLY A 10 -28.53 11.92 -4.28
CA GLY A 10 -28.49 10.46 -4.43
C GLY A 10 -27.50 10.00 -5.50
N VAL A 11 -27.45 8.68 -5.71
CA VAL A 11 -26.60 8.05 -6.75
C VAL A 11 -27.13 8.30 -8.15
N ALA A 12 -28.44 8.42 -8.31
CA ALA A 12 -29.16 8.60 -9.57
C ALA A 12 -30.25 9.69 -9.49
N SER A 13 -30.16 10.55 -8.47
CA SER A 13 -31.15 11.63 -8.27
C SER A 13 -30.52 12.84 -7.61
N VAL A 14 -31.05 14.00 -7.90
CA VAL A 14 -30.83 15.22 -7.14
C VAL A 14 -32.18 15.79 -6.77
N GLY A 15 -32.42 15.97 -5.47
CA GLY A 15 -33.60 16.62 -4.93
C GLY A 15 -33.24 18.00 -4.40
N VAL A 16 -34.11 18.97 -4.64
CA VAL A 16 -34.03 20.33 -4.10
C VAL A 16 -35.36 20.66 -3.43
N ALA A 17 -35.30 21.15 -2.21
CA ALA A 17 -36.47 21.68 -1.51
C ALA A 17 -36.21 23.14 -1.13
N VAL A 18 -37.22 23.99 -1.31
CA VAL A 18 -37.21 25.39 -0.90
C VAL A 18 -38.17 25.55 0.27
N ILE A 19 -37.66 26.00 1.41
CA ILE A 19 -38.43 26.17 2.63
C ILE A 19 -38.43 27.66 3.03
N ASN A 20 -39.59 28.19 3.36
CA ASN A 20 -39.69 29.53 3.90
C ASN A 20 -39.12 29.57 5.32
N ASN A 21 -38.12 30.40 5.55
CA ASN A 21 -37.43 30.47 6.85
C ASN A 21 -38.29 31.03 8.01
N GLN A 22 -39.41 31.68 7.70
CA GLN A 22 -40.30 32.27 8.71
C GLN A 22 -41.46 31.35 9.07
N THR A 23 -42.08 30.75 8.06
CA THR A 23 -43.26 29.88 8.26
C THR A 23 -42.88 28.40 8.38
N LEU A 24 -41.65 28.01 7.98
CA LEU A 24 -41.15 26.64 7.88
C LEU A 24 -41.99 25.77 6.90
N GLU A 25 -42.75 26.40 6.04
CA GLU A 25 -43.51 25.71 5.00
C GLU A 25 -42.63 25.41 3.79
N ILE A 26 -42.84 24.23 3.19
CA ILE A 26 -42.17 23.84 1.96
C ILE A 26 -42.89 24.55 0.80
N GLU A 27 -42.19 25.44 0.11
CA GLU A 27 -42.74 26.18 -1.02
C GLU A 27 -42.55 25.42 -2.35
N GLU A 28 -41.46 24.74 -2.50
CA GLU A 28 -41.17 23.99 -3.73
C GLU A 28 -40.30 22.76 -3.44
N VAL A 29 -40.63 21.66 -4.12
CA VAL A 29 -39.78 20.44 -4.12
C VAL A 29 -39.62 19.99 -5.56
N VAL A 30 -38.38 19.88 -6.01
CA VAL A 30 -38.05 19.37 -7.33
C VAL A 30 -37.09 18.21 -7.17
N SER A 31 -37.34 17.14 -7.91
CA SER A 31 -36.37 16.04 -8.00
C SER A 31 -36.09 15.71 -9.47
N ASP A 32 -34.83 15.64 -9.81
CA ASP A 32 -34.36 15.18 -11.10
C ASP A 32 -33.77 13.78 -10.98
N LEU A 33 -34.28 12.86 -11.78
CA LEU A 33 -33.84 11.47 -11.85
C LEU A 33 -33.06 11.30 -13.16
N PHE A 34 -31.83 10.89 -13.04
CA PHE A 34 -31.02 10.58 -14.20
C PHE A 34 -30.69 9.09 -14.23
N GLU A 35 -30.35 8.58 -15.42
CA GLU A 35 -29.97 7.18 -15.55
C GLU A 35 -28.89 6.83 -14.52
N SER A 36 -29.09 5.72 -13.81
CA SER A 36 -28.19 5.29 -12.73
C SER A 36 -26.77 5.27 -13.26
N ALA A 37 -25.90 6.01 -12.59
CA ALA A 37 -24.48 6.02 -12.93
C ALA A 37 -23.99 4.58 -12.93
N ASP A 38 -23.50 4.12 -14.07
CA ASP A 38 -22.91 2.80 -14.19
C ASP A 38 -21.86 2.63 -13.08
N ALA A 39 -22.03 1.59 -12.27
CA ALA A 39 -21.14 1.31 -11.15
C ALA A 39 -19.67 1.22 -11.60
N SER A 40 -19.42 0.84 -12.87
CA SER A 40 -18.10 0.80 -13.49
C SER A 40 -17.41 2.17 -13.49
N LYS A 41 -18.11 3.24 -13.87
CA LYS A 41 -17.56 4.61 -13.90
C LYS A 41 -17.11 5.09 -12.52
N ASN A 42 -17.83 4.69 -11.46
CA ASN A 42 -17.42 4.97 -10.09
C ASN A 42 -16.21 4.14 -9.63
N VAL A 43 -16.05 2.91 -10.13
CA VAL A 43 -14.89 2.07 -9.85
C VAL A 43 -13.62 2.72 -10.37
N GLU A 44 -13.59 3.19 -11.61
CA GLU A 44 -12.43 3.87 -12.19
C GLU A 44 -12.03 5.14 -11.41
N ARG A 45 -13.02 5.98 -11.08
CA ARG A 45 -12.77 7.19 -10.27
C ARG A 45 -12.24 6.88 -8.89
N ARG A 46 -12.75 5.83 -8.23
CA ARG A 46 -12.27 5.36 -6.92
C ARG A 46 -10.84 4.83 -7.03
N SER A 47 -10.55 4.01 -8.02
CA SER A 47 -9.23 3.45 -8.29
C SER A 47 -8.19 4.57 -8.52
N ALA A 48 -8.49 5.52 -9.40
CA ALA A 48 -7.63 6.67 -9.66
C ALA A 48 -7.38 7.53 -8.40
N ARG A 49 -8.42 7.71 -7.56
CA ARG A 49 -8.29 8.42 -6.27
C ARG A 49 -7.42 7.66 -5.28
N GLN A 50 -7.61 6.34 -5.18
CA GLN A 50 -6.81 5.48 -4.30
C GLN A 50 -5.34 5.49 -4.72
N SER A 51 -5.05 5.38 -6.00
CA SER A 51 -3.69 5.45 -6.55
C SER A 51 -3.02 6.79 -6.20
N ARG A 52 -3.69 7.93 -6.46
CA ARG A 52 -3.16 9.26 -6.09
C ARG A 52 -2.90 9.40 -4.59
N ARG A 53 -3.79 8.86 -3.73
CA ARG A 53 -3.60 8.87 -2.27
C ARG A 53 -2.39 8.02 -1.86
N LEU A 54 -2.20 6.86 -2.48
CA LEU A 54 -1.07 5.98 -2.22
C LEU A 54 0.26 6.66 -2.57
N HIS A 55 0.36 7.26 -3.75
CA HIS A 55 1.53 8.00 -4.19
C HIS A 55 1.83 9.19 -3.28
N ARG A 56 0.81 9.99 -2.92
CA ARG A 56 0.97 11.12 -1.98
C ARG A 56 1.50 10.65 -0.62
N ARG A 57 0.92 9.58 -0.07
CA ARG A 57 1.36 9.02 1.22
C ARG A 57 2.81 8.52 1.18
N ARG A 58 3.24 7.89 0.07
CA ARG A 58 4.63 7.49 -0.13
C ARG A 58 5.56 8.70 -0.17
N LYS A 59 5.22 9.71 -0.96
CA LYS A 59 6.00 10.95 -1.04
C LYS A 59 6.13 11.66 0.31
N ASN A 60 5.04 11.78 1.06
CA ASN A 60 5.05 12.42 2.36
C ASN A 60 5.96 11.66 3.35
N ARG A 61 5.87 10.33 3.42
CA ARG A 61 6.76 9.54 4.30
C ARG A 61 8.23 9.75 4.01
N VAL A 62 8.61 9.77 2.73
CA VAL A 62 10.01 10.02 2.35
C VAL A 62 10.40 11.46 2.71
N SER A 63 9.53 12.44 2.49
CA SER A 63 9.77 13.84 2.88
C SER A 63 9.93 13.99 4.39
N ASP A 64 9.10 13.31 5.18
CA ASP A 64 9.18 13.34 6.64
C ASP A 64 10.47 12.67 7.14
N PHE A 65 10.84 11.55 6.54
CA PHE A 65 12.11 10.88 6.82
C PHE A 65 13.32 11.76 6.51
N ASN A 66 13.33 12.40 5.34
CA ASN A 66 14.41 13.31 4.96
C ASN A 66 14.56 14.47 5.96
N ARG A 67 13.43 15.02 6.42
CA ARG A 67 13.46 16.09 7.45
C ARG A 67 14.04 15.58 8.78
N LEU A 68 13.67 14.36 9.19
CA LEU A 68 14.22 13.76 10.40
C LEU A 68 15.72 13.48 10.25
N TRP A 69 16.15 12.98 9.09
CA TRP A 69 17.54 12.67 8.79
C TRP A 69 18.42 13.91 8.88
N ILE A 70 18.02 15.00 8.23
CA ILE A 70 18.71 16.30 8.33
C ILE A 70 18.71 16.84 9.77
N LYS A 71 17.56 16.73 10.47
CA LYS A 71 17.46 17.17 11.87
C LYS A 71 18.39 16.40 12.80
N SER A 72 18.71 15.16 12.46
CA SER A 72 19.68 14.33 13.20
C SER A 72 21.14 14.65 12.86
N GLY A 73 21.41 15.63 12.00
CA GLY A 73 22.75 16.10 11.65
C GLY A 73 23.38 15.41 10.44
N TYR A 74 22.61 14.67 9.67
CA TYR A 74 23.09 13.93 8.51
C TYR A 74 22.69 14.61 7.20
N ASP A 75 23.55 14.52 6.19
CA ASP A 75 23.24 14.99 4.85
C ASP A 75 22.46 13.94 4.06
N ILE A 76 21.58 14.41 3.16
CA ILE A 76 20.91 13.52 2.22
C ILE A 76 21.93 13.11 1.15
N PRO A 77 22.24 11.80 1.02
CA PRO A 77 23.18 11.36 0.00
C PRO A 77 22.63 11.61 -1.41
N GLU A 78 23.53 11.90 -2.34
CA GLU A 78 23.19 11.92 -3.76
C GLU A 78 22.71 10.55 -4.24
N ASP A 79 21.87 10.52 -5.30
CA ASP A 79 21.32 9.26 -5.83
C ASP A 79 22.42 8.23 -6.12
N ASN A 80 22.11 6.98 -5.84
CA ASN A 80 23.02 5.87 -5.92
C ASN A 80 22.42 4.71 -6.73
N ASP A 81 23.24 4.09 -7.56
CA ASP A 81 22.90 2.89 -8.33
C ASP A 81 23.15 1.59 -7.54
N GLU A 82 23.40 1.65 -6.23
CA GLU A 82 23.64 0.47 -5.41
C GLU A 82 22.41 -0.45 -5.33
N ASN A 83 22.69 -1.75 -5.36
CA ASN A 83 21.65 -2.76 -5.26
C ASN A 83 21.12 -2.83 -3.81
N ILE A 84 19.96 -2.22 -3.58
CA ILE A 84 19.31 -2.16 -2.26
C ILE A 84 19.08 -3.55 -1.65
N LEU A 85 18.83 -4.58 -2.45
CA LEU A 85 18.66 -5.94 -1.95
C LEU A 85 19.95 -6.49 -1.35
N LEU A 86 21.09 -6.23 -1.99
CA LEU A 86 22.41 -6.60 -1.47
C LEU A 86 22.71 -5.83 -0.19
N LEU A 87 22.52 -4.52 -0.17
CA LEU A 87 22.73 -3.69 1.03
C LEU A 87 21.91 -4.18 2.22
N ARG A 88 20.64 -4.54 2.01
CA ARG A 88 19.80 -5.09 3.07
C ARG A 88 20.34 -6.42 3.61
N ASN A 89 20.79 -7.32 2.73
CA ASN A 89 21.39 -8.60 3.14
C ASN A 89 22.76 -8.44 3.81
N GLU A 90 23.52 -7.41 3.46
CA GLU A 90 24.76 -7.08 4.13
C GLU A 90 24.51 -6.45 5.51
N GLY A 91 23.55 -5.54 5.60
CA GLY A 91 23.22 -4.81 6.82
C GLY A 91 22.73 -5.67 7.98
N ILE A 92 22.18 -6.86 7.71
CA ILE A 92 21.86 -7.83 8.79
C ILE A 92 23.09 -8.56 9.34
N LYS A 93 24.25 -8.45 8.68
CA LYS A 93 25.50 -9.15 9.04
C LYS A 93 26.59 -8.21 9.52
N LYS A 94 26.60 -6.98 9.05
CA LYS A 94 27.58 -5.94 9.39
C LYS A 94 26.92 -4.57 9.49
N ALA A 95 27.50 -3.67 10.25
CA ALA A 95 27.04 -2.28 10.28
C ALA A 95 27.18 -1.65 8.88
N LEU A 96 26.14 -0.97 8.44
CA LEU A 96 26.14 -0.19 7.22
C LEU A 96 26.76 1.19 7.47
N SER A 97 27.35 1.76 6.45
CA SER A 97 27.70 3.18 6.46
C SER A 97 26.45 4.04 6.53
N GLU A 98 26.56 5.27 6.95
CA GLU A 98 25.48 6.23 7.05
C GLU A 98 24.72 6.38 5.73
N LYS A 99 25.44 6.45 4.61
CA LYS A 99 24.87 6.54 3.27
C LYS A 99 24.07 5.28 2.90
N GLU A 100 24.64 4.09 3.12
CA GLU A 100 23.96 2.81 2.85
C GLU A 100 22.73 2.64 3.72
N LEU A 101 22.82 2.99 5.00
CA LEU A 101 21.70 2.95 5.94
C LEU A 101 20.54 3.88 5.48
N TYR A 102 20.86 5.09 5.02
CA TYR A 102 19.85 5.99 4.46
C TYR A 102 19.06 5.35 3.33
N TYR A 103 19.71 4.71 2.37
CA TYR A 103 19.03 4.06 1.24
C TYR A 103 18.18 2.87 1.67
N VAL A 104 18.70 2.04 2.58
CA VAL A 104 17.95 0.91 3.13
C VAL A 104 16.70 1.38 3.86
N LEU A 105 16.81 2.35 4.76
CA LEU A 105 15.67 2.90 5.50
C LEU A 105 14.66 3.59 4.56
N ARG A 106 15.12 4.37 3.59
CA ARG A 106 14.27 4.97 2.57
C ARG A 106 13.48 3.92 1.78
N TYR A 107 14.14 2.83 1.39
CA TYR A 107 13.48 1.71 0.73
C TYR A 107 12.40 1.07 1.61
N MET A 108 12.70 0.77 2.86
CA MET A 108 11.76 0.15 3.80
C MET A 108 10.56 1.04 4.07
N LEU A 109 10.72 2.36 4.14
CA LEU A 109 9.62 3.31 4.24
C LEU A 109 8.68 3.32 3.02
N GLN A 110 9.23 3.07 1.83
CA GLN A 110 8.44 2.96 0.61
C GLN A 110 7.71 1.60 0.52
N HIS A 111 8.28 0.54 1.09
CA HIS A 111 7.85 -0.86 0.98
C HIS A 111 7.57 -1.48 2.37
N ARG A 112 6.83 -0.80 3.20
CA ARG A 112 6.63 -1.12 4.62
C ARG A 112 5.80 -2.37 4.93
N GLY A 113 5.36 -3.12 3.93
CA GLY A 113 4.49 -4.28 4.12
C GLY A 113 3.00 -3.94 4.32
N ILE A 114 2.22 -4.98 4.60
CA ILE A 114 0.76 -4.91 4.78
C ILE A 114 0.44 -5.32 6.22
N SER A 115 -0.31 -4.47 6.94
CA SER A 115 -0.69 -4.72 8.34
C SER A 115 -2.07 -5.38 8.49
N TYR A 116 -3.02 -5.05 7.61
CA TYR A 116 -4.43 -5.46 7.78
C TYR A 116 -4.73 -6.93 7.41
N LEU A 117 -3.73 -7.67 6.92
CA LEU A 117 -3.86 -9.08 6.58
C LEU A 117 -3.14 -10.01 7.57
N GLU A 118 -2.51 -9.46 8.61
CA GLU A 118 -1.79 -10.27 9.61
C GLU A 118 -2.75 -11.18 10.41
N ASP A 119 -3.98 -10.69 10.65
CA ASP A 119 -5.00 -11.42 11.42
C ASP A 119 -6.00 -12.22 10.54
N ALA A 120 -5.98 -12.02 9.22
CA ALA A 120 -7.03 -12.51 8.33
C ALA A 120 -6.67 -13.79 7.56
N LEU A 121 -5.44 -14.26 7.65
CA LEU A 121 -4.95 -15.41 6.88
C LEU A 121 -4.84 -16.65 7.76
N GLY A 122 -5.98 -17.30 8.01
CA GLY A 122 -5.99 -18.73 8.28
C GLY A 122 -5.52 -19.49 7.01
N GLU A 123 -4.66 -20.48 7.15
CA GLU A 123 -4.05 -21.25 6.06
C GLU A 123 -5.06 -21.88 5.07
N GLU A 124 -6.31 -22.08 5.48
CA GLU A 124 -7.35 -22.79 4.70
C GLU A 124 -8.11 -21.91 3.69
N GLU A 125 -7.99 -20.59 3.73
CA GLU A 125 -8.83 -19.67 2.94
C GLU A 125 -8.14 -18.87 1.84
N ALA A 126 -6.87 -19.11 1.56
CA ALA A 126 -6.11 -18.35 0.55
C ALA A 126 -6.56 -18.68 -0.89
N LYS A 127 -7.62 -18.02 -1.38
CA LYS A 127 -8.26 -18.29 -2.68
C LYS A 127 -7.62 -17.62 -3.89
N GLY A 128 -6.68 -16.68 -3.74
CA GLY A 128 -6.07 -15.96 -4.84
C GLY A 128 -4.54 -15.92 -4.78
N SER A 129 -3.88 -15.68 -5.92
CA SER A 129 -2.41 -15.60 -6.02
C SER A 129 -1.79 -14.61 -5.03
N TYR A 130 -2.52 -13.54 -4.71
CA TYR A 130 -2.13 -12.53 -3.75
C TYR A 130 -2.12 -13.07 -2.32
N GLN A 131 -3.20 -13.74 -1.90
CA GLN A 131 -3.33 -14.33 -0.55
C GLN A 131 -2.37 -15.52 -0.36
N LYS A 132 -2.27 -16.40 -1.36
CA LYS A 132 -1.29 -17.50 -1.36
C LYS A 132 0.13 -17.00 -1.19
N GLY A 133 0.50 -15.92 -1.90
CA GLY A 133 1.82 -15.30 -1.80
C GLY A 133 2.09 -14.74 -0.41
N ILE A 134 1.11 -14.12 0.24
CA ILE A 134 1.27 -13.59 1.60
C ILE A 134 1.40 -14.74 2.62
N ALA A 135 0.56 -15.79 2.53
CA ALA A 135 0.62 -16.93 3.44
C ALA A 135 1.97 -17.63 3.34
N LEU A 136 2.48 -17.88 2.12
CA LEU A 136 3.81 -18.43 1.92
C LEU A 136 4.90 -17.54 2.52
N ASN A 137 4.83 -16.23 2.27
CA ASN A 137 5.80 -15.28 2.80
C ASN A 137 5.78 -15.21 4.33
N GLN A 138 4.62 -15.35 4.96
CA GLN A 138 4.52 -15.42 6.43
C GLN A 138 5.21 -16.66 6.97
N LYS A 139 4.94 -17.84 6.37
CA LYS A 139 5.56 -19.10 6.76
C LYS A 139 7.09 -19.07 6.61
N GLU A 140 7.58 -18.58 5.48
CA GLU A 140 9.02 -18.41 5.27
C GLU A 140 9.63 -17.38 6.25
N SER A 141 8.89 -16.32 6.60
CA SER A 141 9.32 -15.27 7.54
C SER A 141 9.36 -15.71 9.01
N GLU A 142 8.99 -16.94 9.33
CA GLU A 142 9.25 -17.54 10.65
C GLU A 142 10.75 -17.73 10.87
N ASN A 143 11.47 -18.16 9.83
CA ASN A 143 12.88 -18.53 9.90
C ASN A 143 13.82 -17.57 9.18
N LEU A 144 13.35 -16.90 8.13
CA LEU A 144 14.13 -16.00 7.27
C LEU A 144 13.60 -14.57 7.31
N LEU A 145 14.48 -13.62 7.04
CA LEU A 145 14.08 -12.22 6.88
C LEU A 145 13.61 -11.92 5.45
N PRO A 146 12.74 -10.92 5.25
CA PRO A 146 12.28 -10.54 3.91
C PRO A 146 13.39 -10.33 2.87
N CYS A 147 14.53 -9.75 3.26
CA CYS A 147 15.67 -9.56 2.36
C CYS A 147 16.32 -10.89 1.95
N GLU A 148 16.39 -11.87 2.84
CA GLU A 148 16.94 -13.21 2.56
C GLU A 148 16.04 -13.97 1.60
N ILE A 149 14.73 -14.01 1.89
CA ILE A 149 13.72 -14.62 1.01
C ILE A 149 13.73 -13.96 -0.38
N GLN A 150 13.80 -12.64 -0.43
CA GLN A 150 13.87 -11.90 -1.70
C GLN A 150 15.16 -12.21 -2.47
N GLN A 151 16.27 -12.42 -1.77
CA GLN A 151 17.54 -12.79 -2.41
C GLN A 151 17.48 -14.21 -3.01
N GLU A 152 16.86 -15.17 -2.33
CA GLU A 152 16.62 -16.51 -2.86
C GLU A 152 15.73 -16.47 -4.10
N ARG A 153 14.66 -15.68 -4.08
CA ARG A 153 13.77 -15.50 -5.23
C ARG A 153 14.46 -14.84 -6.41
N MET A 154 15.33 -13.87 -6.14
CA MET A 154 16.14 -13.26 -7.20
C MET A 154 17.06 -14.29 -7.87
N ARG A 155 17.64 -15.21 -7.09
CA ARG A 155 18.49 -16.30 -7.63
C ARG A 155 17.69 -17.33 -8.41
N ASN A 156 16.54 -17.74 -7.87
CA ASN A 156 15.76 -18.86 -8.43
C ASN A 156 14.85 -18.43 -9.59
N TYR A 157 14.31 -17.20 -9.54
CA TYR A 157 13.28 -16.72 -10.48
C TYR A 157 13.69 -15.44 -11.23
N GLY A 158 14.87 -14.88 -10.95
CA GLY A 158 15.33 -13.60 -11.55
C GLY A 158 14.54 -12.38 -11.10
N GLN A 159 13.63 -12.52 -10.12
CA GLN A 159 12.71 -11.48 -9.70
C GLN A 159 12.45 -11.52 -8.19
N TYR A 160 12.53 -10.37 -7.52
CA TYR A 160 12.26 -10.24 -6.09
C TYR A 160 11.19 -9.21 -5.74
N ARG A 161 10.61 -8.56 -6.77
CA ARG A 161 9.50 -7.60 -6.62
C ARG A 161 8.33 -8.00 -7.50
N GLY A 162 7.13 -7.58 -7.11
CA GLY A 162 5.93 -7.87 -7.87
C GLY A 162 5.50 -9.33 -7.76
N GLN A 163 5.20 -9.95 -8.88
CA GLN A 163 4.76 -11.34 -8.97
C GLN A 163 5.86 -12.22 -9.56
N TYR A 164 5.91 -13.47 -9.14
CA TYR A 164 6.81 -14.50 -9.69
C TYR A 164 6.01 -15.79 -9.91
N GLU A 165 6.48 -16.63 -10.81
CA GLU A 165 5.85 -17.92 -11.13
C GLU A 165 6.61 -19.07 -10.46
N ILE A 166 5.88 -19.97 -9.84
CA ILE A 166 6.38 -21.27 -9.39
C ILE A 166 5.70 -22.38 -10.18
N THR A 167 6.38 -23.52 -10.32
CA THR A 167 5.81 -24.73 -10.87
C THR A 167 5.55 -25.68 -9.70
N GLU A 168 4.30 -26.06 -9.48
CA GLU A 168 3.92 -27.03 -8.44
C GLU A 168 4.33 -28.46 -8.86
N GLU A 169 4.27 -29.41 -7.94
CA GLU A 169 4.67 -30.81 -8.19
C GLU A 169 3.84 -31.48 -9.29
N ASP A 170 2.61 -31.02 -9.52
CA ASP A 170 1.72 -31.50 -10.58
C ASP A 170 2.02 -30.88 -11.95
N GLY A 171 3.03 -30.01 -12.05
CA GLY A 171 3.42 -29.29 -13.27
C GLY A 171 2.60 -28.03 -13.56
N SER A 172 1.64 -27.69 -12.71
CA SER A 172 0.87 -26.43 -12.85
C SER A 172 1.72 -25.22 -12.49
N LYS A 173 1.49 -24.11 -13.21
CA LYS A 173 2.14 -22.84 -12.93
C LYS A 173 1.25 -21.96 -12.05
N VAL A 174 1.79 -21.53 -10.93
CA VAL A 174 1.10 -20.63 -10.00
C VAL A 174 1.86 -19.32 -9.89
N THR A 175 1.15 -18.22 -10.08
CA THR A 175 1.70 -16.88 -9.91
C THR A 175 1.50 -16.45 -8.45
N LEU A 176 2.58 -16.08 -7.78
CA LEU A 176 2.60 -15.62 -6.40
C LEU A 176 3.09 -14.17 -6.30
N SER A 177 2.69 -13.48 -5.24
CA SER A 177 3.09 -12.09 -5.01
C SER A 177 4.19 -11.98 -3.95
N ASN A 178 5.23 -11.20 -4.24
CA ASN A 178 6.32 -10.85 -3.31
C ASN A 178 5.88 -9.78 -2.31
N ILE A 179 4.89 -10.08 -1.47
CA ILE A 179 4.34 -9.12 -0.52
C ILE A 179 4.52 -9.69 0.90
N PHE A 180 5.17 -8.91 1.74
CA PHE A 180 5.42 -9.25 3.14
C PHE A 180 4.51 -8.45 4.07
N THR A 181 4.33 -8.96 5.27
CA THR A 181 3.62 -8.27 6.34
C THR A 181 4.48 -7.14 6.92
N THR A 182 3.84 -6.21 7.61
CA THR A 182 4.55 -5.14 8.32
C THR A 182 5.43 -5.70 9.44
N SER A 183 4.96 -6.73 10.15
CA SER A 183 5.72 -7.42 11.21
C SER A 183 7.00 -8.04 10.68
N SER A 184 6.98 -8.68 9.50
CA SER A 184 8.19 -9.24 8.87
C SER A 184 9.23 -8.16 8.58
N TYR A 185 8.82 -7.01 8.04
CA TYR A 185 9.74 -5.89 7.81
C TYR A 185 10.25 -5.24 9.11
N ILE A 186 9.46 -5.21 10.18
CA ILE A 186 9.91 -4.74 11.49
C ILE A 186 10.98 -5.68 12.06
N LYS A 187 10.81 -7.01 11.92
CA LYS A 187 11.84 -7.98 12.31
C LYS A 187 13.16 -7.72 11.58
N GLU A 188 13.11 -7.46 10.29
CA GLU A 188 14.30 -7.12 9.49
C GLU A 188 14.91 -5.78 9.94
N LEU A 189 14.08 -4.74 10.11
CA LEU A 189 14.53 -3.41 10.55
C LEU A 189 15.31 -3.48 11.87
N ASN A 190 14.83 -4.27 12.82
CA ASN A 190 15.48 -4.44 14.13
C ASN A 190 16.85 -5.14 14.05
N LYS A 191 17.25 -5.68 12.91
CA LYS A 191 18.57 -6.26 12.69
C LYS A 191 19.63 -5.23 12.28
N PHE A 192 19.21 -4.04 11.85
CA PHE A 192 20.15 -2.98 11.48
C PHE A 192 20.62 -2.14 12.68
N PHE A 193 19.97 -2.29 13.84
CA PHE A 193 20.24 -1.59 15.08
C PHE A 193 20.55 -2.59 16.23
#